data_56f735643f521f651684d7e6492eb430
#
_entry.id   56f735643f521f651684d7e6492eb430
#
_cell.length_a   1.000
_cell.length_b   1.000
_cell.length_c   1.000
_cell.angle_alpha   90.00
_cell.angle_beta   90.00
_cell.angle_gamma   90.00
#
_symmetry.space_group_name_H-M   'P 1'
#
loop_
_entity.id
_entity.type
_entity.pdbx_description
1 polymer ?
#
loop_
_entity_poly.entity_id
_entity_poly.type
_entity_poly.pdbx_seq_one_letter_code
_entity_poly.pdbx_strand_id
1 'polypeptide(L)'
;MRTRVVFNQKGGVGKSSITVNLAAISAHQGLKTLVIDLDPQANSSQYLLGDDATYSADKPALEPNIENYFEDVLGAPQSKGLLGNAIGSLLKNRSKGLDGYVHQSPFKNLDVIPASPSLGALAHVLESKHKIYKLRDALQQLNGQYDRIFIDTPPAFNFFTLSALIAADRVLIPFDCDVFSKRALQTLIENVIETQDDHNDRLEIEGIVVNQFQAQAKLPREVVQQLKDEGLPVLESMLPPSIIMKESHHKNQPLIHLAAEHKLTQAYQLLFNEIEKK
;
A
#
# COMPACT_ATOMS: atom_id res chain seq x y z
N MET A 1 2.04 -8.18 -14.80
CA MET A 1 1.96 -7.72 -13.40
C MET A 1 1.80 -6.22 -13.42
N ARG A 2 0.84 -5.66 -12.67
CA ARG A 2 0.67 -4.20 -12.53
C ARG A 2 0.76 -3.85 -11.03
N THR A 3 1.67 -2.94 -10.69
CA THR A 3 1.92 -2.52 -9.31
C THR A 3 1.34 -1.15 -9.06
N ARG A 4 0.47 -1.04 -8.05
CA ARG A 4 -0.19 0.20 -7.62
C ARG A 4 0.23 0.57 -6.21
N VAL A 5 0.62 1.81 -6.01
CA VAL A 5 0.83 2.38 -4.69
C VAL A 5 -0.35 3.27 -4.33
N VAL A 6 -0.85 3.15 -3.10
CA VAL A 6 -1.88 4.03 -2.55
C VAL A 6 -1.21 5.00 -1.58
N PHE A 7 -1.14 6.27 -1.97
CA PHE A 7 -0.35 7.25 -1.25
C PHE A 7 -1.11 8.55 -0.98
N ASN A 8 -1.02 9.02 0.25
CA ASN A 8 -1.32 10.38 0.69
C ASN A 8 -0.60 10.64 2.01
N GLN A 9 -0.03 11.85 2.16
CA GLN A 9 0.66 12.28 3.37
C GLN A 9 -0.29 12.54 4.55
N LYS A 10 -1.58 12.75 4.27
CA LYS A 10 -2.60 12.92 5.31
C LYS A 10 -2.99 11.58 5.93
N GLY A 11 -3.04 11.52 7.25
CA GLY A 11 -3.60 10.38 7.99
C GLY A 11 -5.14 10.33 7.85
N GLY A 12 -5.72 9.13 7.92
CA GLY A 12 -7.18 8.95 7.97
C GLY A 12 -7.93 9.12 6.65
N VAL A 13 -7.26 9.39 5.52
CA VAL A 13 -7.92 9.52 4.19
C VAL A 13 -8.36 8.20 3.58
N GLY A 14 -8.08 7.07 4.24
CA GLY A 14 -8.53 5.74 3.82
C GLY A 14 -7.54 4.95 2.96
N LYS A 15 -6.24 5.23 3.00
CA LYS A 15 -5.20 4.50 2.25
C LYS A 15 -5.35 2.99 2.40
N SER A 16 -5.22 2.46 3.60
CA SER A 16 -5.29 1.02 3.89
C SER A 16 -6.65 0.43 3.51
N SER A 17 -7.75 1.14 3.78
CA SER A 17 -9.10 0.69 3.38
C SER A 17 -9.24 0.57 1.87
N ILE A 18 -8.70 1.53 1.10
CA ILE A 18 -8.73 1.51 -0.36
C ILE A 18 -7.83 0.40 -0.88
N THR A 19 -6.60 0.30 -0.38
CA THR A 19 -5.64 -0.75 -0.72
C THR A 19 -6.26 -2.14 -0.57
N VAL A 20 -6.77 -2.44 0.63
CA VAL A 20 -7.32 -3.76 0.97
C VAL A 20 -8.57 -4.09 0.14
N ASN A 21 -9.50 -3.14 0.01
CA ASN A 21 -10.75 -3.44 -0.70
C ASN A 21 -10.55 -3.56 -2.22
N LEU A 22 -9.66 -2.77 -2.83
CA LEU A 22 -9.31 -2.94 -4.24
C LEU A 22 -8.57 -4.28 -4.46
N ALA A 23 -7.64 -4.64 -3.58
CA ALA A 23 -6.93 -5.92 -3.66
C ALA A 23 -7.88 -7.12 -3.49
N ALA A 24 -8.83 -7.04 -2.55
CA ALA A 24 -9.82 -8.08 -2.33
C ALA A 24 -10.77 -8.25 -3.53
N ILE A 25 -11.19 -7.14 -4.18
CA ILE A 25 -11.99 -7.18 -5.40
C ILE A 25 -11.18 -7.78 -6.55
N SER A 26 -9.92 -7.38 -6.72
CA SER A 26 -8.99 -7.98 -7.69
C SER A 26 -8.92 -9.50 -7.55
N ALA A 27 -8.68 -9.98 -6.34
CA ALA A 27 -8.61 -11.39 -6.02
C ALA A 27 -9.95 -12.13 -6.22
N HIS A 28 -11.07 -11.48 -5.87
CA HIS A 28 -12.42 -12.00 -6.09
C HIS A 28 -12.75 -12.18 -7.57
N GLN A 29 -12.21 -11.31 -8.44
CA GLN A 29 -12.30 -11.45 -9.90
C GLN A 29 -11.34 -12.50 -10.48
N GLY A 30 -10.60 -13.23 -9.64
CA GLY A 30 -9.73 -14.33 -10.04
C GLY A 30 -8.28 -13.94 -10.34
N LEU A 31 -7.90 -12.67 -10.17
CA LEU A 31 -6.53 -12.20 -10.35
C LEU A 31 -5.67 -12.58 -9.12
N LYS A 32 -4.48 -13.14 -9.35
CA LYS A 32 -3.51 -13.35 -8.28
C LYS A 32 -3.00 -12.01 -7.78
N THR A 33 -3.32 -11.68 -6.55
CA THR A 33 -3.12 -10.36 -5.97
C THR A 33 -2.24 -10.43 -4.72
N LEU A 34 -1.28 -9.51 -4.62
CA LEU A 34 -0.43 -9.32 -3.45
C LEU A 34 -0.68 -7.93 -2.85
N VAL A 35 -0.81 -7.87 -1.54
CA VAL A 35 -0.73 -6.61 -0.77
C VAL A 35 0.61 -6.54 -0.06
N ILE A 36 1.29 -5.40 -0.15
CA ILE A 36 2.51 -5.11 0.61
C ILE A 36 2.19 -3.95 1.54
N ASP A 37 2.27 -4.17 2.83
CA ASP A 37 2.03 -3.15 3.84
C ASP A 37 3.37 -2.52 4.26
N LEU A 38 3.55 -1.22 3.99
CA LEU A 38 4.73 -0.45 4.37
C LEU A 38 4.44 0.54 5.50
N ASP A 39 3.21 0.55 6.03
CA ASP A 39 2.87 1.39 7.17
C ASP A 39 3.21 0.67 8.49
N PRO A 40 4.05 1.25 9.39
CA PRO A 40 4.31 0.69 10.70
C PRO A 40 3.05 0.48 11.57
N GLN A 41 1.92 1.13 11.21
CA GLN A 41 0.63 0.87 11.87
C GLN A 41 0.03 -0.50 11.52
N ALA A 42 0.52 -1.17 10.46
CA ALA A 42 0.13 -2.51 10.03
C ALA A 42 -1.39 -2.68 9.82
N ASN A 43 -2.09 -1.61 9.40
CA ASN A 43 -3.55 -1.62 9.24
C ASN A 43 -4.00 -2.59 8.14
N SER A 44 -3.31 -2.61 6.99
CA SER A 44 -3.62 -3.53 5.89
C SER A 44 -3.30 -4.97 6.28
N SER A 45 -2.21 -5.18 7.02
CA SER A 45 -1.82 -6.48 7.56
C SER A 45 -2.89 -7.05 8.49
N GLN A 46 -3.32 -6.26 9.48
CA GLN A 46 -4.37 -6.68 10.41
C GLN A 46 -5.71 -6.92 9.70
N TYR A 47 -6.08 -6.07 8.76
CA TYR A 47 -7.33 -6.18 8.03
C TYR A 47 -7.42 -7.47 7.19
N LEU A 48 -6.30 -7.95 6.63
CA LEU A 48 -6.26 -9.14 5.78
C LEU A 48 -5.93 -10.44 6.51
N LEU A 49 -5.14 -10.38 7.59
CA LEU A 49 -4.67 -11.54 8.34
C LEU A 49 -5.31 -11.67 9.73
N GLY A 50 -6.11 -10.67 10.13
CA GLY A 50 -6.83 -10.69 11.39
C GLY A 50 -5.91 -10.71 12.62
N ASP A 51 -6.30 -11.49 13.62
CA ASP A 51 -5.59 -11.57 14.90
C ASP A 51 -4.16 -12.11 14.76
N ASP A 52 -3.85 -12.84 13.71
CA ASP A 52 -2.49 -13.33 13.47
C ASP A 52 -1.50 -12.19 13.22
N ALA A 53 -1.93 -11.11 12.59
CA ALA A 53 -1.13 -9.91 12.35
C ALA A 53 -1.29 -8.84 13.45
N THR A 54 -2.15 -9.06 14.45
CA THR A 54 -2.35 -8.11 15.54
C THR A 54 -1.14 -8.12 16.47
N TYR A 55 -0.46 -6.98 16.55
CA TYR A 55 0.64 -6.75 17.49
C TYR A 55 0.10 -6.26 18.83
N SER A 56 0.66 -6.77 19.92
CA SER A 56 0.44 -6.26 21.29
C SER A 56 1.69 -6.42 22.13
N ALA A 57 1.68 -5.88 23.36
CA ALA A 57 2.80 -6.04 24.28
C ALA A 57 3.17 -7.51 24.54
N ASP A 58 2.21 -8.41 24.45
CA ASP A 58 2.34 -9.84 24.71
C ASP A 58 2.44 -10.69 23.43
N LYS A 59 2.27 -10.08 22.24
CA LYS A 59 2.29 -10.77 20.95
C LYS A 59 3.22 -10.03 19.98
N PRO A 60 4.35 -10.62 19.56
CA PRO A 60 5.26 -10.02 18.58
C PRO A 60 4.56 -9.86 17.22
N ALA A 61 5.13 -9.02 16.36
CA ALA A 61 4.70 -8.91 14.99
C ALA A 61 4.80 -10.26 14.26
N LEU A 62 3.90 -10.49 13.31
CA LEU A 62 3.93 -11.70 12.47
C LEU A 62 5.23 -11.72 11.64
N GLU A 63 5.92 -12.85 11.65
CA GLU A 63 7.13 -13.07 10.88
C GLU A 63 6.98 -14.29 9.95
N PRO A 64 7.69 -14.27 8.78
CA PRO A 64 8.53 -13.18 8.27
C PRO A 64 7.68 -12.03 7.74
N ASN A 65 8.19 -10.80 7.78
CA ASN A 65 7.48 -9.59 7.36
C ASN A 65 8.37 -8.64 6.56
N ILE A 66 7.86 -7.49 6.14
CA ILE A 66 8.62 -6.54 5.31
C ILE A 66 9.81 -5.91 6.06
N GLU A 67 9.76 -5.80 7.38
CA GLU A 67 10.90 -5.35 8.18
C GLU A 67 12.06 -6.35 8.05
N ASN A 68 11.77 -7.65 8.19
CA ASN A 68 12.80 -8.69 8.04
C ASN A 68 13.42 -8.68 6.63
N TYR A 69 12.62 -8.39 5.59
CA TYR A 69 13.16 -8.18 4.24
C TYR A 69 14.16 -7.03 4.21
N PHE A 70 13.83 -5.86 4.77
CA PHE A 70 14.73 -4.73 4.79
C PHE A 70 15.95 -4.94 5.69
N GLU A 71 15.81 -5.67 6.78
CA GLU A 71 16.95 -6.11 7.60
C GLU A 71 17.92 -6.99 6.79
N ASP A 72 17.40 -7.95 6.03
CA ASP A 72 18.21 -8.80 5.16
C ASP A 72 18.90 -7.97 4.05
N VAL A 73 18.23 -6.97 3.49
CA VAL A 73 18.81 -5.99 2.54
C VAL A 73 19.95 -5.18 3.17
N LEU A 74 19.85 -4.85 4.44
CA LEU A 74 20.90 -4.14 5.17
C LEU A 74 22.11 -5.03 5.47
N GLY A 75 21.94 -6.35 5.41
CA GLY A 75 22.95 -7.28 5.78
C GLY A 75 23.24 -7.23 7.27
N ALA A 76 22.20 -7.25 8.12
CA ALA A 76 22.31 -7.19 9.56
C ALA A 76 23.37 -8.14 10.09
N PRO A 77 24.19 -7.74 11.09
CA PRO A 77 25.21 -8.60 11.66
C PRO A 77 24.52 -9.71 12.45
N GLN A 78 24.40 -10.88 11.86
CA GLN A 78 24.05 -12.07 12.62
C GLN A 78 25.23 -12.42 13.52
N SER A 79 24.99 -12.27 14.84
CA SER A 79 25.71 -12.80 15.97
C SER A 79 27.25 -12.74 16.01
N LYS A 80 27.69 -12.21 17.11
CA LYS A 80 29.06 -12.12 17.64
C LYS A 80 29.89 -13.40 17.44
N GLY A 81 30.82 -13.38 16.46
CA GLY A 81 31.87 -14.39 16.34
C GLY A 81 32.57 -14.30 14.95
N LEU A 82 33.90 -14.21 14.96
CA LEU A 82 34.74 -14.11 13.75
C LEU A 82 34.55 -15.28 12.77
N LEU A 83 34.19 -16.47 13.23
CA LEU A 83 33.89 -17.65 12.40
C LEU A 83 32.44 -17.62 11.84
N GLY A 84 31.47 -17.04 12.54
CA GLY A 84 30.10 -16.91 12.09
C GLY A 84 29.95 -15.96 10.90
N ASN A 85 30.80 -14.93 10.80
CA ASN A 85 30.79 -13.97 9.70
C ASN A 85 31.27 -14.54 8.37
N ALA A 86 32.23 -15.46 8.38
CA ALA A 86 32.76 -16.06 7.13
C ALA A 86 31.80 -17.11 6.56
N ILE A 87 31.22 -17.95 7.40
CA ILE A 87 30.25 -18.99 7.00
C ILE A 87 28.89 -18.35 6.67
N GLY A 88 28.44 -17.35 7.43
CA GLY A 88 27.24 -16.57 7.16
C GLY A 88 27.31 -15.83 5.82
N SER A 89 28.46 -15.28 5.45
CA SER A 89 28.66 -14.61 4.16
C SER A 89 28.64 -15.58 2.96
N LEU A 90 29.10 -16.79 3.12
CA LEU A 90 29.04 -17.84 2.10
C LEU A 90 27.64 -18.45 1.92
N LEU A 91 26.85 -18.52 2.99
CA LEU A 91 25.45 -18.96 2.97
C LEU A 91 24.48 -17.83 2.58
N LYS A 92 24.88 -16.56 2.77
CA LYS A 92 24.11 -15.35 2.42
C LYS A 92 24.04 -15.01 0.92
N ASN A 93 24.70 -15.73 0.04
CA ASN A 93 24.57 -15.52 -1.40
C ASN A 93 23.22 -15.99 -2.01
N ARG A 94 22.25 -16.34 -1.15
CA ARG A 94 20.82 -16.37 -1.49
C ARG A 94 20.08 -15.42 -0.53
N SER A 95 20.07 -14.13 -0.84
CA SER A 95 19.02 -13.26 -0.31
C SER A 95 17.70 -13.95 -0.67
N LYS A 96 16.89 -14.31 0.32
CA LYS A 96 15.52 -14.76 0.07
C LYS A 96 14.88 -13.70 -0.79
N GLY A 97 14.31 -14.09 -1.93
CA GLY A 97 13.48 -13.19 -2.70
C GLY A 97 12.32 -12.69 -1.84
N LEU A 98 11.60 -11.69 -2.32
CA LEU A 98 10.46 -11.12 -1.60
C LEU A 98 9.35 -12.18 -1.33
N ASP A 99 9.32 -13.24 -2.13
CA ASP A 99 8.46 -14.44 -1.96
C ASP A 99 8.64 -15.13 -0.59
N GLY A 100 9.83 -15.05 -0.01
CA GLY A 100 10.11 -15.60 1.32
C GLY A 100 9.41 -14.87 2.50
N TYR A 101 8.74 -13.76 2.25
CA TYR A 101 8.04 -12.93 3.24
C TYR A 101 6.53 -12.88 3.03
N VAL A 102 6.02 -13.65 2.07
CA VAL A 102 4.61 -13.69 1.70
C VAL A 102 3.83 -14.60 2.64
N HIS A 103 2.67 -14.14 3.09
CA HIS A 103 1.67 -14.91 3.82
C HIS A 103 0.41 -15.06 2.99
N GLN A 104 -0.20 -16.24 3.03
CA GLN A 104 -1.52 -16.46 2.45
C GLN A 104 -2.58 -15.86 3.37
N SER A 105 -3.46 -15.04 2.82
CA SER A 105 -4.63 -14.58 3.55
C SER A 105 -5.76 -15.64 3.51
N PRO A 106 -6.79 -15.54 4.35
CA PRO A 106 -7.96 -16.41 4.27
C PRO A 106 -8.80 -16.20 3.00
N PHE A 107 -8.47 -15.19 2.18
CA PHE A 107 -9.19 -14.85 0.95
C PHE A 107 -8.47 -15.44 -0.26
N LYS A 108 -9.20 -16.23 -1.06
CA LYS A 108 -8.63 -16.89 -2.24
C LYS A 108 -7.97 -15.87 -3.19
N ASN A 109 -6.80 -16.22 -3.73
CA ASN A 109 -5.98 -15.40 -4.65
C ASN A 109 -5.44 -14.09 -4.06
N LEU A 110 -5.47 -13.91 -2.75
CA LEU A 110 -4.98 -12.72 -2.07
C LEU A 110 -3.91 -13.07 -1.04
N ASP A 111 -2.69 -12.66 -1.30
CA ASP A 111 -1.55 -12.84 -0.42
C ASP A 111 -1.11 -11.48 0.17
N VAL A 112 -0.35 -11.53 1.26
CA VAL A 112 0.09 -10.34 2.00
C VAL A 112 1.55 -10.47 2.41
N ILE A 113 2.32 -9.38 2.27
CA ILE A 113 3.56 -9.18 3.00
C ILE A 113 3.24 -8.18 4.12
N PRO A 114 3.19 -8.64 5.38
CA PRO A 114 2.76 -7.80 6.49
C PRO A 114 3.83 -6.80 6.92
N ALA A 115 3.38 -5.68 7.48
CA ALA A 115 4.24 -4.72 8.17
C ALA A 115 4.51 -5.15 9.62
N SER A 116 5.43 -4.42 10.26
CA SER A 116 5.73 -4.50 11.68
C SER A 116 5.81 -3.08 12.26
N PRO A 117 5.45 -2.88 13.54
CA PRO A 117 5.56 -1.58 14.20
C PRO A 117 6.99 -1.03 14.26
N SER A 118 8.00 -1.89 14.29
CA SER A 118 9.41 -1.52 14.31
C SER A 118 9.97 -1.13 12.94
N LEU A 119 9.23 -1.38 11.85
CA LEU A 119 9.63 -1.02 10.48
C LEU A 119 10.12 0.44 10.38
N GLY A 120 9.45 1.37 11.06
CA GLY A 120 9.80 2.79 11.05
C GLY A 120 11.22 3.11 11.50
N ALA A 121 11.79 2.29 12.39
CA ALA A 121 13.14 2.48 12.90
C ALA A 121 14.23 2.24 11.84
N LEU A 122 13.93 1.49 10.79
CA LEU A 122 14.87 1.18 9.72
C LEU A 122 15.02 2.30 8.69
N ALA A 123 14.07 3.24 8.61
CA ALA A 123 14.00 4.26 7.55
C ALA A 123 15.33 5.01 7.36
N HIS A 124 15.87 5.59 8.44
CA HIS A 124 17.10 6.38 8.39
C HIS A 124 18.33 5.56 7.97
N VAL A 125 18.44 4.32 8.44
CA VAL A 125 19.58 3.44 8.06
C VAL A 125 19.49 3.02 6.60
N LEU A 126 18.31 2.70 6.12
CA LEU A 126 18.05 2.33 4.72
C LEU A 126 18.36 3.50 3.78
N GLU A 127 17.95 4.71 4.16
CA GLU A 127 18.19 5.95 3.44
C GLU A 127 19.70 6.25 3.37
N SER A 128 20.39 6.25 4.51
CA SER A 128 21.84 6.49 4.58
C SER A 128 22.69 5.50 3.78
N LYS A 129 22.17 4.28 3.57
CA LYS A 129 22.79 3.25 2.73
C LYS A 129 22.26 3.21 1.29
N HIS A 130 21.50 4.21 0.86
CA HIS A 130 20.95 4.35 -0.50
C HIS A 130 20.19 3.11 -0.99
N LYS A 131 19.31 2.53 -0.15
CA LYS A 131 18.58 1.28 -0.45
C LYS A 131 17.22 1.50 -1.12
N ILE A 132 16.93 2.71 -1.63
CA ILE A 132 15.62 3.11 -2.17
C ILE A 132 15.11 2.26 -3.34
N TYR A 133 16.01 1.63 -4.12
CA TYR A 133 15.66 0.80 -5.29
C TYR A 133 15.41 -0.67 -4.94
N LYS A 134 15.65 -1.11 -3.68
CA LYS A 134 15.63 -2.53 -3.32
C LYS A 134 14.25 -3.16 -3.42
N LEU A 135 13.21 -2.42 -3.09
CA LEU A 135 11.83 -2.91 -3.25
C LEU A 135 11.49 -3.13 -4.74
N ARG A 136 11.84 -2.19 -5.61
CA ARG A 136 11.66 -2.32 -7.07
C ARG A 136 12.36 -3.56 -7.61
N ASP A 137 13.64 -3.73 -7.26
CA ASP A 137 14.44 -4.87 -7.74
C ASP A 137 13.85 -6.20 -7.25
N ALA A 138 13.30 -6.24 -6.03
CA ALA A 138 12.65 -7.43 -5.48
C ALA A 138 11.30 -7.73 -6.14
N LEU A 139 10.49 -6.70 -6.44
CA LEU A 139 9.21 -6.88 -7.14
C LEU A 139 9.41 -7.43 -8.56
N GLN A 140 10.49 -7.07 -9.23
CA GLN A 140 10.82 -7.62 -10.56
C GLN A 140 11.00 -9.14 -10.50
N GLN A 141 11.47 -9.70 -9.37
CA GLN A 141 11.64 -11.15 -9.20
C GLN A 141 10.31 -11.89 -9.02
N LEU A 142 9.23 -11.19 -8.62
CA LEU A 142 7.88 -11.72 -8.53
C LEU A 142 7.11 -11.69 -9.87
N ASN A 143 7.75 -11.23 -10.94
CA ASN A 143 7.09 -11.12 -12.25
C ASN A 143 6.58 -12.49 -12.72
N GLY A 144 5.30 -12.53 -13.13
CA GLY A 144 4.61 -13.77 -13.52
C GLY A 144 4.00 -14.57 -12.36
N GLN A 145 4.27 -14.22 -11.10
CA GLN A 145 3.64 -14.86 -9.94
C GLN A 145 2.33 -14.20 -9.56
N TYR A 146 2.23 -12.88 -9.72
CA TYR A 146 1.06 -12.06 -9.42
C TYR A 146 0.61 -11.26 -10.64
N ASP A 147 -0.71 -11.06 -10.75
CA ASP A 147 -1.32 -10.21 -11.77
C ASP A 147 -1.35 -8.76 -11.29
N ARG A 148 -1.63 -8.55 -9.99
CA ARG A 148 -1.76 -7.24 -9.34
C ARG A 148 -1.00 -7.20 -8.02
N ILE A 149 -0.32 -6.07 -7.80
CA ILE A 149 0.31 -5.75 -6.50
C ILE A 149 -0.24 -4.41 -6.05
N PHE A 150 -0.68 -4.34 -4.80
CA PHE A 150 -1.10 -3.12 -4.13
C PHE A 150 -0.15 -2.84 -2.96
N ILE A 151 0.37 -1.62 -2.89
CA ILE A 151 1.30 -1.19 -1.82
C ILE A 151 0.59 -0.16 -0.97
N ASP A 152 0.40 -0.45 0.31
CA ASP A 152 -0.05 0.50 1.33
C ASP A 152 1.12 1.27 1.91
N THR A 153 0.97 2.59 2.12
CA THR A 153 2.06 3.46 2.55
C THR A 153 1.72 4.24 3.82
N PRO A 154 2.74 4.58 4.64
CA PRO A 154 2.55 5.44 5.79
C PRO A 154 2.09 6.86 5.40
N PRO A 155 1.52 7.63 6.34
CA PRO A 155 1.09 9.02 6.11
C PRO A 155 2.28 10.00 6.16
N ALA A 156 3.35 9.71 5.43
CA ALA A 156 4.55 10.52 5.36
C ALA A 156 5.28 10.29 4.04
N PHE A 157 5.93 11.31 3.51
CA PHE A 157 6.88 11.16 2.40
C PHE A 157 8.25 10.82 3.00
N ASN A 158 8.49 9.54 3.21
CA ASN A 158 9.70 8.99 3.80
C ASN A 158 10.32 7.91 2.91
N PHE A 159 11.37 7.25 3.41
CA PHE A 159 12.04 6.16 2.70
C PHE A 159 11.06 5.10 2.15
N PHE A 160 10.07 4.67 2.93
CA PHE A 160 9.15 3.60 2.51
C PHE A 160 8.21 4.06 1.41
N THR A 161 7.68 5.28 1.52
CA THR A 161 6.85 5.88 0.48
C THR A 161 7.63 6.11 -0.81
N LEU A 162 8.85 6.66 -0.72
CA LEU A 162 9.71 6.86 -1.88
C LEU A 162 10.05 5.50 -2.53
N SER A 163 10.43 4.48 -1.77
CA SER A 163 10.68 3.13 -2.29
C SER A 163 9.46 2.52 -2.96
N ALA A 164 8.24 2.75 -2.43
CA ALA A 164 6.99 2.30 -3.02
C ALA A 164 6.71 2.98 -4.37
N LEU A 165 6.86 4.30 -4.46
CA LEU A 165 6.68 5.07 -5.71
C LEU A 165 7.72 4.65 -6.78
N ILE A 166 8.97 4.42 -6.38
CA ILE A 166 10.03 3.92 -7.27
C ILE A 166 9.71 2.52 -7.81
N ALA A 167 9.00 1.70 -7.03
CA ALA A 167 8.69 0.32 -7.37
C ALA A 167 7.35 0.15 -8.11
N ALA A 168 6.50 1.17 -8.14
CA ALA A 168 5.15 1.11 -8.69
C ALA A 168 5.09 1.52 -10.17
N ASP A 169 4.06 1.01 -10.88
CA ASP A 169 3.67 1.48 -12.21
C ASP A 169 2.69 2.65 -12.10
N ARG A 170 1.83 2.61 -11.06
CA ARG A 170 0.69 3.53 -10.89
C ARG A 170 0.60 4.02 -9.45
N VAL A 171 0.19 5.28 -9.28
CA VAL A 171 -0.17 5.82 -7.97
C VAL A 171 -1.63 6.23 -7.93
N LEU A 172 -2.35 5.73 -6.92
CA LEU A 172 -3.69 6.16 -6.54
C LEU A 172 -3.59 7.11 -5.36
N ILE A 173 -4.25 8.25 -5.45
CA ILE A 173 -4.20 9.30 -4.45
C ILE A 173 -5.57 9.39 -3.76
N PRO A 174 -5.78 8.76 -2.58
CA PRO A 174 -6.98 8.98 -1.80
C PRO A 174 -7.11 10.44 -1.38
N PHE A 175 -8.28 11.01 -1.58
CA PHE A 175 -8.56 12.41 -1.28
C PHE A 175 -9.86 12.52 -0.47
N ASP A 176 -9.81 13.36 0.55
CA ASP A 176 -10.93 13.71 1.41
C ASP A 176 -11.26 15.20 1.16
N CYS A 177 -12.51 15.52 0.88
CA CYS A 177 -12.97 16.86 0.49
C CYS A 177 -13.02 17.84 1.66
N ASP A 178 -11.91 17.98 2.39
CA ASP A 178 -11.74 18.96 3.46
C ASP A 178 -11.00 20.20 2.92
N VAL A 179 -11.25 21.35 3.54
CA VAL A 179 -10.78 22.67 3.10
C VAL A 179 -9.24 22.76 3.01
N PHE A 180 -8.51 22.03 3.84
CA PHE A 180 -7.05 22.03 3.86
C PHE A 180 -6.41 21.02 2.90
N SER A 181 -7.21 20.15 2.31
CA SER A 181 -6.70 19.02 1.50
C SER A 181 -6.14 19.45 0.15
N LYS A 182 -6.60 20.57 -0.43
CA LYS A 182 -6.18 20.99 -1.78
C LYS A 182 -4.71 21.36 -1.86
N ARG A 183 -4.20 22.17 -0.92
CA ARG A 183 -2.77 22.56 -0.91
C ARG A 183 -1.86 21.36 -0.64
N ALA A 184 -2.28 20.50 0.28
CA ALA A 184 -1.56 19.25 0.56
C ALA A 184 -1.53 18.32 -0.66
N LEU A 185 -2.62 18.27 -1.45
CA LEU A 185 -2.69 17.50 -2.69
C LEU A 185 -1.71 18.03 -3.75
N GLN A 186 -1.57 19.33 -3.90
CA GLN A 186 -0.60 19.93 -4.84
C GLN A 186 0.83 19.52 -4.48
N THR A 187 1.24 19.71 -3.23
CA THR A 187 2.57 19.28 -2.75
C THR A 187 2.80 17.78 -2.94
N LEU A 188 1.74 16.96 -2.72
CA LEU A 188 1.83 15.52 -2.95
C LEU A 188 2.07 15.20 -4.42
N ILE A 189 1.35 15.85 -5.34
CA ILE A 189 1.52 15.66 -6.78
C ILE A 189 2.93 16.10 -7.22
N GLU A 190 3.44 17.21 -6.69
CA GLU A 190 4.81 17.68 -6.94
C GLU A 190 5.84 16.60 -6.53
N ASN A 191 5.71 16.00 -5.34
CA ASN A 191 6.58 14.92 -4.89
C ASN A 191 6.51 13.67 -5.79
N VAL A 192 5.32 13.35 -6.32
CA VAL A 192 5.15 12.22 -7.25
C VAL A 192 5.84 12.53 -8.58
N ILE A 193 5.69 13.74 -9.11
CA ILE A 193 6.33 14.18 -10.35
C ILE A 193 7.86 14.18 -10.19
N GLU A 194 8.38 14.72 -9.09
CA GLU A 194 9.82 14.67 -8.78
C GLU A 194 10.34 13.23 -8.73
N THR A 195 9.57 12.33 -8.09
CA THR A 195 9.92 10.89 -8.08
C THR A 195 9.89 10.27 -9.47
N GLN A 196 8.94 10.67 -10.32
CA GLN A 196 8.85 10.23 -11.71
C GLN A 196 10.09 10.68 -12.49
N ASP A 197 10.43 11.96 -12.41
CA ASP A 197 11.55 12.55 -13.16
C ASP A 197 12.91 11.99 -12.72
N ASP A 198 13.11 11.81 -11.41
CA ASP A 198 14.43 11.46 -10.87
C ASP A 198 14.66 9.95 -10.74
N HIS A 199 13.59 9.15 -10.56
CA HIS A 199 13.76 7.77 -10.10
C HIS A 199 12.94 6.72 -10.88
N ASN A 200 11.76 7.08 -11.43
CA ASN A 200 10.84 6.12 -12.05
C ASN A 200 10.01 6.76 -13.17
N ASP A 201 10.57 6.87 -14.34
CA ASP A 201 9.96 7.45 -15.56
C ASP A 201 8.68 6.74 -16.03
N ARG A 202 8.38 5.57 -15.46
CA ARG A 202 7.16 4.78 -15.77
C ARG A 202 6.02 5.03 -14.81
N LEU A 203 6.28 5.70 -13.67
CA LEU A 203 5.25 5.97 -12.69
C LEU A 203 4.21 6.92 -13.28
N GLU A 204 2.95 6.53 -13.22
CA GLU A 204 1.84 7.40 -13.66
C GLU A 204 0.85 7.66 -12.52
N ILE A 205 0.37 8.89 -12.42
CA ILE A 205 -0.78 9.20 -11.54
C ILE A 205 -2.03 8.61 -12.19
N GLU A 206 -2.48 7.45 -11.68
CA GLU A 206 -3.66 6.75 -12.18
C GLU A 206 -4.94 7.53 -11.90
N GLY A 207 -5.02 8.16 -10.73
CA GLY A 207 -6.11 9.05 -10.41
C GLY A 207 -6.23 9.42 -8.92
N ILE A 208 -7.05 10.44 -8.69
CA ILE A 208 -7.44 10.91 -7.37
C ILE A 208 -8.77 10.23 -6.99
N VAL A 209 -8.74 9.42 -5.94
CA VAL A 209 -9.90 8.71 -5.39
C VAL A 209 -10.57 9.57 -4.32
N VAL A 210 -11.72 10.13 -4.63
CA VAL A 210 -12.48 10.91 -3.65
C VAL A 210 -13.15 9.96 -2.66
N ASN A 211 -12.67 9.97 -1.42
CA ASN A 211 -13.19 9.15 -0.34
C ASN A 211 -14.09 9.96 0.59
N GLN A 212 -15.01 9.26 1.28
CA GLN A 212 -16.02 9.86 2.18
C GLN A 212 -16.85 10.97 1.51
N PHE A 213 -17.10 10.83 0.20
CA PHE A 213 -17.80 11.83 -0.58
C PHE A 213 -19.29 11.89 -0.23
N GLN A 214 -19.73 13.05 0.25
CA GLN A 214 -21.11 13.35 0.56
C GLN A 214 -21.76 14.10 -0.60
N ALA A 215 -22.42 13.38 -1.51
CA ALA A 215 -22.98 13.94 -2.74
C ALA A 215 -24.04 15.05 -2.50
N GLN A 216 -24.70 15.07 -1.34
CA GLN A 216 -25.68 16.09 -0.98
C GLN A 216 -25.04 17.38 -0.46
N ALA A 217 -23.81 17.34 0.04
CA ALA A 217 -23.13 18.49 0.59
C ALA A 217 -22.56 19.39 -0.54
N LYS A 218 -22.71 20.70 -0.38
CA LYS A 218 -22.28 21.69 -1.36
C LYS A 218 -20.76 21.73 -1.49
N LEU A 219 -20.05 21.84 -0.35
CA LEU A 219 -18.60 21.98 -0.30
C LEU A 219 -17.84 20.83 -1.00
N PRO A 220 -18.11 19.53 -0.73
CA PRO A 220 -17.43 18.45 -1.44
C PRO A 220 -17.60 18.50 -2.95
N ARG A 221 -18.80 18.86 -3.44
CA ARG A 221 -19.06 19.00 -4.87
C ARG A 221 -18.26 20.14 -5.50
N GLU A 222 -18.20 21.29 -4.83
CA GLU A 222 -17.42 22.44 -5.29
C GLU A 222 -15.93 22.11 -5.33
N VAL A 223 -15.40 21.45 -4.31
CA VAL A 223 -13.98 21.03 -4.27
C VAL A 223 -13.67 20.06 -5.40
N VAL A 224 -14.48 19.03 -5.61
CA VAL A 224 -14.29 18.07 -6.72
C VAL A 224 -14.35 18.77 -8.08
N GLN A 225 -15.31 19.69 -8.27
CA GLN A 225 -15.41 20.43 -9.53
C GLN A 225 -14.18 21.30 -9.77
N GLN A 226 -13.67 22.00 -8.74
CA GLN A 226 -12.44 22.78 -8.85
C GLN A 226 -11.23 21.93 -9.24
N LEU A 227 -11.07 20.73 -8.65
CA LEU A 227 -9.98 19.83 -9.03
C LEU A 227 -10.07 19.40 -10.50
N LYS A 228 -11.29 19.11 -10.98
CA LYS A 228 -11.53 18.76 -12.39
C LYS A 228 -11.27 19.95 -13.33
N ASP A 229 -11.70 21.17 -12.96
CA ASP A 229 -11.48 22.39 -13.71
C ASP A 229 -9.99 22.75 -13.82
N GLU A 230 -9.19 22.36 -12.82
CA GLU A 230 -7.73 22.48 -12.82
C GLU A 230 -7.03 21.38 -13.62
N GLY A 231 -7.78 20.47 -14.24
CA GLY A 231 -7.25 19.39 -15.07
C GLY A 231 -6.65 18.21 -14.28
N LEU A 232 -6.92 18.12 -12.97
CA LEU A 232 -6.42 17.03 -12.15
C LEU A 232 -7.18 15.73 -12.47
N PRO A 233 -6.51 14.56 -12.42
CA PRO A 233 -7.08 13.27 -12.83
C PRO A 233 -8.02 12.69 -11.75
N VAL A 234 -9.11 13.39 -11.43
CA VAL A 234 -10.12 12.91 -10.48
C VAL A 234 -10.90 11.76 -11.11
N LEU A 235 -10.97 10.63 -10.39
CA LEU A 235 -11.74 9.47 -10.81
C LEU A 235 -13.25 9.74 -10.66
N GLU A 236 -14.05 9.16 -11.56
CA GLU A 236 -15.51 9.32 -11.52
C GLU A 236 -16.16 8.51 -10.39
N SER A 237 -15.55 7.38 -10.04
CA SER A 237 -16.02 6.50 -8.96
C SER A 237 -15.63 7.08 -7.60
N MET A 238 -16.60 7.68 -6.91
CA MET A 238 -16.42 8.27 -5.59
C MET A 238 -16.93 7.34 -4.49
N LEU A 239 -16.22 7.30 -3.36
CA LEU A 239 -16.53 6.41 -2.26
C LEU A 239 -17.34 7.15 -1.19
N PRO A 240 -18.62 6.80 -0.96
CA PRO A 240 -19.42 7.45 0.06
C PRO A 240 -19.02 7.00 1.48
N PRO A 241 -19.27 7.84 2.53
CA PRO A 241 -19.10 7.41 3.90
C PRO A 241 -20.10 6.31 4.25
N SER A 242 -19.64 5.32 5.02
CA SER A 242 -20.54 4.24 5.48
C SER A 242 -20.03 3.58 6.75
N ILE A 243 -20.97 3.21 7.61
CA ILE A 243 -20.70 2.46 8.86
C ILE A 243 -20.18 1.06 8.56
N ILE A 244 -20.58 0.45 7.44
CA ILE A 244 -20.14 -0.89 7.04
C ILE A 244 -18.62 -0.98 6.92
N MET A 245 -17.92 0.12 6.62
CA MET A 245 -16.46 0.15 6.60
C MET A 245 -15.87 -0.11 7.98
N LYS A 246 -16.45 0.49 9.04
CA LYS A 246 -16.03 0.24 10.43
C LYS A 246 -16.29 -1.20 10.87
N GLU A 247 -17.43 -1.75 10.46
CA GLU A 247 -17.76 -3.16 10.71
C GLU A 247 -16.79 -4.10 9.98
N SER A 248 -16.44 -3.76 8.75
CA SER A 248 -15.48 -4.49 7.93
C SER A 248 -14.09 -4.52 8.57
N HIS A 249 -13.61 -3.39 9.10
CA HIS A 249 -12.36 -3.33 9.87
C HIS A 249 -12.45 -4.17 11.16
N HIS A 250 -13.53 -4.03 11.91
CA HIS A 250 -13.71 -4.76 13.18
C HIS A 250 -13.73 -6.28 12.98
N LYS A 251 -14.28 -6.75 11.85
CA LYS A 251 -14.37 -8.17 11.51
C LYS A 251 -13.16 -8.68 10.73
N ASN A 252 -12.18 -7.83 10.43
CA ASN A 252 -11.04 -8.16 9.57
C ASN A 252 -11.49 -8.83 8.25
N GLN A 253 -12.56 -8.29 7.66
CA GLN A 253 -13.19 -8.88 6.47
C GLN A 253 -13.47 -7.80 5.41
N PRO A 254 -12.76 -7.82 4.25
CA PRO A 254 -12.98 -6.87 3.17
C PRO A 254 -14.45 -6.83 2.71
N LEU A 255 -14.92 -5.67 2.27
CA LEU A 255 -16.32 -5.42 1.93
C LEU A 255 -16.93 -6.41 0.95
N ILE A 256 -16.16 -6.85 -0.06
CA ILE A 256 -16.63 -7.82 -1.06
C ILE A 256 -17.00 -9.19 -0.44
N HIS A 257 -16.37 -9.54 0.67
CA HIS A 257 -16.64 -10.77 1.41
C HIS A 257 -17.65 -10.58 2.54
N LEU A 258 -17.75 -9.35 3.09
CA LEU A 258 -18.67 -9.04 4.19
C LEU A 258 -20.08 -8.69 3.71
N ALA A 259 -20.18 -7.85 2.68
CA ALA A 259 -21.44 -7.26 2.23
C ALA A 259 -21.35 -6.91 0.72
N ALA A 260 -21.32 -7.92 -0.15
CA ALA A 260 -21.10 -7.77 -1.59
C ALA A 260 -22.12 -6.81 -2.25
N GLU A 261 -23.39 -6.87 -1.83
CA GLU A 261 -24.48 -6.07 -2.40
C GLU A 261 -24.60 -4.66 -1.77
N HIS A 262 -23.76 -4.33 -0.81
CA HIS A 262 -23.83 -3.02 -0.17
C HIS A 262 -23.36 -1.91 -1.10
N LYS A 263 -23.98 -0.72 -1.05
CA LYS A 263 -23.68 0.44 -1.91
C LYS A 263 -22.19 0.83 -1.91
N LEU A 264 -21.53 0.77 -0.75
CA LEU A 264 -20.11 1.07 -0.67
C LEU A 264 -19.27 0.01 -1.38
N THR A 265 -19.61 -1.28 -1.27
CA THR A 265 -18.95 -2.38 -1.98
C THR A 265 -19.08 -2.20 -3.49
N GLN A 266 -20.28 -1.86 -3.97
CA GLN A 266 -20.52 -1.56 -5.38
C GLN A 266 -19.69 -0.35 -5.86
N ALA A 267 -19.56 0.69 -5.03
CA ALA A 267 -18.70 1.84 -5.35
C ALA A 267 -17.22 1.44 -5.49
N TYR A 268 -16.72 0.56 -4.62
CA TYR A 268 -15.37 0.00 -4.75
C TYR A 268 -15.21 -0.88 -6.01
N GLN A 269 -16.23 -1.66 -6.37
CA GLN A 269 -16.22 -2.44 -7.62
C GLN A 269 -16.19 -1.54 -8.85
N LEU A 270 -16.97 -0.46 -8.85
CA LEU A 270 -16.93 0.54 -9.92
C LEU A 270 -15.55 1.20 -10.01
N LEU A 271 -14.97 1.60 -8.87
CA LEU A 271 -13.63 2.16 -8.80
C LEU A 271 -12.59 1.18 -9.36
N PHE A 272 -12.64 -0.10 -8.96
CA PHE A 272 -11.72 -1.12 -9.47
C PHE A 272 -11.87 -1.26 -11.01
N ASN A 273 -13.10 -1.34 -11.51
CA ASN A 273 -13.35 -1.45 -12.94
C ASN A 273 -12.90 -0.21 -13.73
N GLU A 274 -12.98 0.98 -13.12
CA GLU A 274 -12.51 2.23 -13.74
C GLU A 274 -10.99 2.22 -13.90
N ILE A 275 -10.24 1.86 -12.85
CA ILE A 275 -8.77 1.82 -12.89
C ILE A 275 -8.21 0.67 -13.74
N GLU A 276 -8.97 -0.41 -13.94
CA GLU A 276 -8.55 -1.51 -14.83
C GLU A 276 -8.71 -1.18 -16.32
N LYS A 277 -9.51 -0.18 -16.68
CA LYS A 277 -9.69 0.28 -18.06
C LYS A 277 -8.59 1.26 -18.51
N LYS A 278 -7.86 1.83 -17.56
CA LYS A 278 -6.72 2.71 -17.82
C LYS A 278 -5.43 1.90 -17.89
#